data_7dc3b970567c7bd7d058440d3e243a48
#
_entry.id   7dc3b970567c7bd7d058440d3e243a48
#
_cell.length_a   1.000
_cell.length_b   1.000
_cell.length_c   1.000
_cell.angle_alpha   90.00
_cell.angle_beta   90.00
_cell.angle_gamma   90.00
#
_symmetry.space_group_name_H-M   'P 1'
#
loop_
_entity.id
_entity.type
_entity.pdbx_description
1 polymer ?
#
loop_
_entity_poly.entity_id
_entity_poly.type
_entity_poly.pdbx_seq_one_letter_code
_entity_poly.pdbx_strand_id
1 'polypeptide(L)'
;METLNFRLLNADEIDCRVGTVTETGCSLLMYKDARVDMRLLDEVVGPMNWKREHQLINGNLFCTVSLWDEDKQQWIPKEDVGVESNTEATTRQASDAFKRACVNVGIWLERKSSINGNRGGDQWTIYLT
;
A
#
# COMPACT_ATOMS: atom_id res chain seq x y z
N MET A 1 -13.84 -13.73 -11.19
CA MET A 1 -13.21 -12.39 -11.31
C MET A 1 -12.00 -12.48 -12.20
N GLU A 2 -11.94 -11.63 -13.19
CA GLU A 2 -10.76 -11.54 -14.04
C GLU A 2 -9.58 -11.03 -13.22
N THR A 3 -8.36 -11.35 -13.67
CA THR A 3 -7.16 -10.82 -13.05
C THR A 3 -7.14 -9.30 -13.15
N LEU A 4 -7.02 -8.63 -12.04
CA LEU A 4 -6.98 -7.16 -12.02
C LEU A 4 -5.59 -6.66 -12.44
N ASN A 5 -5.59 -5.68 -13.31
CA ASN A 5 -4.37 -5.02 -13.73
C ASN A 5 -4.38 -3.57 -13.26
N PHE A 6 -3.57 -3.30 -12.25
CA PHE A 6 -3.34 -1.93 -11.81
C PHE A 6 -2.14 -1.38 -12.57
N ARG A 7 -2.28 -0.14 -13.07
CA ARG A 7 -1.17 0.51 -13.75
C ARG A 7 -0.02 0.76 -12.80
N LEU A 8 1.17 0.93 -13.32
CA LEU A 8 2.29 1.41 -12.53
C LEU A 8 2.05 2.86 -12.12
N LEU A 9 2.64 3.24 -11.01
CA LEU A 9 2.52 4.61 -10.51
C LEU A 9 3.27 5.58 -11.40
N ASN A 10 2.70 6.77 -11.57
CA ASN A 10 3.39 7.87 -12.21
C ASN A 10 4.42 8.46 -11.24
N ALA A 11 5.44 9.12 -11.77
CA ALA A 11 6.51 9.69 -10.94
C ALA A 11 5.96 10.69 -9.90
N ASP A 12 4.93 11.45 -10.24
CA ASP A 12 4.32 12.41 -9.34
C ASP A 12 3.47 11.77 -8.23
N GLU A 13 3.23 10.47 -8.32
CA GLU A 13 2.50 9.72 -7.30
C GLU A 13 3.44 9.05 -6.29
N ILE A 14 4.74 9.14 -6.51
CA ILE A 14 5.75 8.53 -5.66
C ILE A 14 6.50 9.63 -4.92
N ASP A 15 6.50 9.54 -3.61
CA ASP A 15 7.29 10.41 -2.75
C ASP A 15 8.60 9.73 -2.40
N CYS A 16 9.63 10.54 -2.20
CA CYS A 16 10.95 10.04 -1.86
C CYS A 16 11.56 10.91 -0.76
N ARG A 17 12.19 10.28 0.19
CA ARG A 17 12.92 11.01 1.23
C ARG A 17 14.22 10.29 1.56
N VAL A 18 15.21 11.05 2.06
CA VAL A 18 16.45 10.47 2.53
C VAL A 18 16.19 9.81 3.89
N GLY A 19 16.58 8.56 4.01
CA GLY A 19 16.51 7.83 5.26
C GLY A 19 17.77 8.00 6.08
N THR A 20 18.64 6.99 6.08
CA THR A 20 19.88 7.02 6.81
C THR A 20 21.02 7.57 5.96
N VAL A 21 21.84 8.46 6.52
CA VAL A 21 23.03 9.00 5.87
C VAL A 21 24.27 8.48 6.60
N THR A 22 25.22 7.94 5.85
CA THR A 22 26.49 7.49 6.35
C THR A 22 27.62 8.16 5.57
N GLU A 23 28.88 7.97 6.00
CA GLU A 23 30.03 8.51 5.30
C GLU A 23 30.18 7.97 3.88
N THR A 24 29.70 6.76 3.64
CA THR A 24 29.86 6.07 2.35
C THR A 24 28.63 6.14 1.47
N GLY A 25 27.51 6.66 1.97
CA GLY A 25 26.29 6.75 1.16
C GLY A 25 25.05 7.06 1.97
N CYS A 26 23.90 6.84 1.37
CA CYS A 26 22.63 7.05 2.04
C CYS A 26 21.57 6.08 1.54
N SER A 27 20.48 5.97 2.29
CA SER A 27 19.31 5.25 1.85
C SER A 27 18.22 6.23 1.40
N LEU A 28 17.46 5.86 0.38
CA LEU A 28 16.28 6.57 -0.04
C LEU A 28 15.05 5.73 0.23
N LEU A 29 14.04 6.33 0.82
CA LEU A 29 12.74 5.72 1.03
C LEU A 29 11.79 6.21 -0.05
N MET A 30 11.21 5.28 -0.80
CA MET A 30 10.16 5.58 -1.76
C MET A 30 8.83 5.09 -1.21
N TYR A 31 7.83 5.94 -1.24
CA TYR A 31 6.52 5.63 -0.68
C TYR A 31 5.43 6.37 -1.46
N LYS A 32 4.19 5.97 -1.20
CA LYS A 32 3.02 6.62 -1.81
C LYS A 32 2.01 6.99 -0.73
N ASP A 33 1.19 7.98 -1.03
CA ASP A 33 0.05 8.33 -0.19
C ASP A 33 -1.07 7.31 -0.39
N ALA A 34 -1.83 7.04 0.66
CA ALA A 34 -2.96 6.13 0.59
C ALA A 34 -4.03 6.56 -0.43
N ARG A 35 -4.12 7.86 -0.73
CA ARG A 35 -5.05 8.36 -1.74
C ARG A 35 -4.72 7.86 -3.14
N VAL A 36 -3.45 7.55 -3.41
CA VAL A 36 -3.05 6.95 -4.68
C VAL A 36 -3.69 5.57 -4.82
N ASP A 37 -3.66 4.77 -3.75
CA ASP A 37 -4.31 3.45 -3.75
C ASP A 37 -5.81 3.58 -3.97
N MET A 38 -6.45 4.54 -3.35
CA MET A 38 -7.88 4.79 -3.52
C MET A 38 -8.21 5.16 -4.97
N ARG A 39 -7.37 6.00 -5.57
CA ARG A 39 -7.53 6.40 -6.98
C ARG A 39 -7.39 5.20 -7.92
N LEU A 40 -6.40 4.34 -7.67
CA LEU A 40 -6.21 3.14 -8.48
C LEU A 40 -7.38 2.18 -8.38
N LEU A 41 -7.93 2.02 -7.17
CA LEU A 41 -9.12 1.20 -6.99
C LEU A 41 -10.31 1.78 -7.76
N ASP A 42 -10.50 3.10 -7.70
CA ASP A 42 -11.58 3.75 -8.45
C ASP A 42 -11.42 3.56 -9.96
N GLU A 43 -10.19 3.64 -10.47
CA GLU A 43 -9.91 3.48 -11.90
C GLU A 43 -10.17 2.06 -12.39
N VAL A 44 -9.80 1.06 -11.60
CA VAL A 44 -9.82 -0.34 -12.05
C VAL A 44 -11.16 -1.01 -11.80
N VAL A 45 -11.73 -0.83 -10.62
CA VAL A 45 -13.00 -1.51 -10.26
C VAL A 45 -14.18 -0.57 -10.15
N GLY A 46 -13.92 0.73 -10.04
CA GLY A 46 -14.96 1.73 -9.85
C GLY A 46 -15.23 2.00 -8.36
N PRO A 47 -15.65 3.24 -8.02
CA PRO A 47 -15.79 3.64 -6.62
C PRO A 47 -16.87 2.89 -5.84
N MET A 48 -17.80 2.25 -6.55
CA MET A 48 -18.89 1.50 -5.91
C MET A 48 -18.58 0.01 -5.74
N ASN A 49 -17.42 -0.44 -6.24
CA ASN A 49 -17.08 -1.86 -6.26
C ASN A 49 -15.88 -2.18 -5.36
N TRP A 50 -15.52 -1.28 -4.48
CA TRP A 50 -14.54 -1.57 -3.44
C TRP A 50 -14.96 -0.89 -2.14
N LYS A 51 -14.52 -1.45 -1.03
CA LYS A 51 -14.75 -0.85 0.28
C LYS A 51 -13.59 -1.19 1.22
N ARG A 52 -13.42 -0.38 2.24
CA ARG A 52 -12.43 -0.61 3.28
C ARG A 52 -13.11 -0.57 4.63
N GLU A 53 -12.62 -1.44 5.51
CA GLU A 53 -13.09 -1.49 6.89
C GLU A 53 -11.88 -1.63 7.81
N HIS A 54 -11.93 -0.99 8.95
CA HIS A 54 -10.88 -1.11 9.96
C HIS A 54 -11.43 -1.82 11.19
N GLN A 55 -10.58 -2.66 11.79
CA GLN A 55 -10.94 -3.38 13.00
C GLN A 55 -9.75 -3.46 13.93
N LEU A 56 -9.97 -3.18 15.21
CA LEU A 56 -8.95 -3.29 16.23
C LEU A 56 -9.02 -4.69 16.84
N ILE A 57 -7.93 -5.45 16.72
CA ILE A 57 -7.84 -6.82 17.23
C ILE A 57 -6.57 -6.91 18.07
N ASN A 58 -6.72 -7.19 19.36
CA ASN A 58 -5.58 -7.33 20.29
C ASN A 58 -4.63 -6.12 20.25
N GLY A 59 -5.19 -4.93 20.17
CA GLY A 59 -4.39 -3.70 20.13
C GLY A 59 -3.77 -3.36 18.79
N ASN A 60 -3.98 -4.19 17.78
CA ASN A 60 -3.48 -3.95 16.42
C ASN A 60 -4.62 -3.55 15.50
N LEU A 61 -4.38 -2.56 14.67
CA LEU A 61 -5.37 -2.08 13.73
C LEU A 61 -5.23 -2.79 12.39
N PHE A 62 -6.26 -3.52 12.03
CA PHE A 62 -6.36 -4.23 10.76
C PHE A 62 -7.19 -3.42 9.78
N CYS A 63 -6.91 -3.59 8.50
CA CYS A 63 -7.73 -3.07 7.42
C CYS A 63 -8.12 -4.19 6.48
N THR A 64 -9.40 -4.27 6.17
CA THR A 64 -9.92 -5.18 5.14
C THR A 64 -10.31 -4.34 3.93
N VAL A 65 -9.71 -4.63 2.78
CA VAL A 65 -10.12 -4.06 1.50
C VAL A 65 -10.88 -5.16 0.77
N SER A 66 -12.12 -4.89 0.44
CA SER A 66 -12.98 -5.85 -0.25
C SER A 66 -13.31 -5.33 -1.64
N LEU A 67 -13.26 -6.22 -2.62
CA LEU A 67 -13.62 -5.93 -4.00
C LEU A 67 -14.85 -6.75 -4.38
N TRP A 68 -15.77 -6.13 -5.11
CA TRP A 68 -16.95 -6.81 -5.59
C TRP A 68 -16.61 -7.71 -6.77
N ASP A 69 -16.99 -8.98 -6.66
CA ASP A 69 -16.85 -9.95 -7.75
C ASP A 69 -18.24 -10.22 -8.37
N GLU A 70 -18.44 -9.69 -9.57
CA GLU A 70 -19.72 -9.81 -10.26
C GLU A 70 -20.06 -11.25 -10.63
N ASP A 71 -19.05 -12.04 -11.01
CA ASP A 71 -19.25 -13.43 -11.40
C ASP A 71 -19.71 -14.27 -10.21
N LYS A 72 -19.12 -14.06 -9.06
CA LYS A 72 -19.46 -14.80 -7.84
C LYS A 72 -20.54 -14.15 -7.01
N GLN A 73 -20.93 -12.92 -7.35
CA GLN A 73 -21.92 -12.13 -6.61
C GLN A 73 -21.57 -12.02 -5.13
N GLN A 74 -20.32 -11.69 -4.85
CA GLN A 74 -19.84 -11.56 -3.48
C GLN A 74 -18.66 -10.61 -3.38
N TRP A 75 -18.44 -10.11 -2.17
CA TRP A 75 -17.26 -9.35 -1.83
C TRP A 75 -16.08 -10.27 -1.56
N ILE A 76 -14.94 -9.96 -2.15
CA ILE A 76 -13.69 -10.70 -1.91
C ILE A 76 -12.82 -9.85 -1.00
N PRO A 77 -12.61 -10.26 0.26
CA PRO A 77 -11.84 -9.49 1.21
C PRO A 77 -10.36 -9.83 1.19
N LYS A 78 -9.52 -8.81 1.41
CA LYS A 78 -8.10 -8.98 1.70
C LYS A 78 -7.78 -8.13 2.92
N GLU A 79 -7.16 -8.71 3.92
CA GLU A 79 -6.88 -8.06 5.18
C GLU A 79 -5.39 -7.98 5.46
N ASP A 80 -4.96 -6.91 6.08
CA ASP A 80 -3.60 -6.79 6.60
C ASP A 80 -3.60 -5.86 7.83
N VAL A 81 -2.51 -5.91 8.57
CA VAL A 81 -2.34 -5.15 9.80
C VAL A 81 -1.44 -3.96 9.57
N GLY A 82 -1.73 -2.84 10.22
CA GLY A 82 -0.87 -1.67 10.22
C GLY A 82 0.22 -1.78 11.26
N VAL A 83 1.37 -1.20 10.97
CA VAL A 83 2.48 -1.11 11.91
C VAL A 83 2.31 0.15 12.74
N GLU A 84 2.43 0.02 14.06
CA GLU A 84 2.34 1.14 14.98
C GLU A 84 3.58 2.02 14.86
N SER A 85 3.37 3.34 14.81
CA SER A 85 4.46 4.30 14.88
C SER A 85 4.39 5.02 16.23
N ASN A 86 5.54 5.55 16.68
CA ASN A 86 5.65 6.17 17.99
C ASN A 86 4.89 7.49 18.13
N THR A 87 4.43 8.09 17.04
CA THR A 87 3.70 9.34 17.03
C THR A 87 2.46 9.23 16.16
N GLU A 88 1.31 9.75 16.65
CA GLU A 88 0.04 9.72 15.93
C GLU A 88 -0.32 8.30 15.45
N ALA A 89 -0.14 7.35 16.34
CA ALA A 89 -0.22 5.91 16.03
C ALA A 89 -1.50 5.52 15.29
N THR A 90 -2.66 6.03 15.70
CA THR A 90 -3.94 5.59 15.15
C THR A 90 -4.11 5.95 13.68
N THR A 91 -3.85 7.22 13.31
CA THR A 91 -4.04 7.66 11.93
C THR A 91 -3.03 7.02 10.99
N ARG A 92 -1.76 6.97 11.40
CA ARG A 92 -0.70 6.36 10.60
C ARG A 92 -0.90 4.87 10.46
N GLN A 93 -1.31 4.20 11.55
CA GLN A 93 -1.57 2.78 11.53
C GLN A 93 -2.73 2.43 10.60
N ALA A 94 -3.77 3.25 10.57
CA ALA A 94 -4.90 3.05 9.66
C ALA A 94 -4.48 3.17 8.19
N SER A 95 -3.71 4.20 7.84
CA SER A 95 -3.19 4.38 6.49
C SER A 95 -2.25 3.25 6.09
N ASP A 96 -1.38 2.84 7.00
CA ASP A 96 -0.45 1.76 6.74
C ASP A 96 -1.20 0.42 6.54
N ALA A 97 -2.19 0.14 7.38
CA ALA A 97 -3.00 -1.08 7.25
C ALA A 97 -3.73 -1.11 5.91
N PHE A 98 -4.29 0.03 5.48
CA PHE A 98 -4.97 0.15 4.19
C PHE A 98 -4.00 -0.10 3.03
N LYS A 99 -2.83 0.54 3.03
CA LYS A 99 -1.85 0.37 1.97
C LYS A 99 -1.35 -1.07 1.88
N ARG A 100 -1.15 -1.73 3.04
CA ARG A 100 -0.76 -3.14 3.09
C ARG A 100 -1.86 -4.05 2.55
N ALA A 101 -3.12 -3.79 2.90
CA ALA A 101 -4.24 -4.54 2.36
C ALA A 101 -4.35 -4.36 0.83
N CYS A 102 -4.07 -3.16 0.32
CA CYS A 102 -4.05 -2.89 -1.12
C CYS A 102 -2.95 -3.67 -1.85
N VAL A 103 -1.82 -3.92 -1.22
CA VAL A 103 -0.79 -4.79 -1.80
C VAL A 103 -1.37 -6.18 -2.06
N ASN A 104 -2.18 -6.68 -1.14
CA ASN A 104 -2.79 -8.00 -1.27
C ASN A 104 -3.80 -8.09 -2.42
N VAL A 105 -4.35 -6.97 -2.88
CA VAL A 105 -5.22 -6.95 -4.06
C VAL A 105 -4.45 -6.63 -5.35
N GLY A 106 -3.15 -6.37 -5.27
CA GLY A 106 -2.30 -6.19 -6.44
C GLY A 106 -1.80 -4.78 -6.72
N ILE A 107 -1.99 -3.85 -5.79
CA ILE A 107 -1.45 -2.49 -5.93
C ILE A 107 -0.05 -2.42 -5.35
N TRP A 108 0.93 -2.20 -6.20
CA TRP A 108 2.33 -2.19 -5.81
C TRP A 108 2.96 -0.86 -6.19
N LEU A 109 3.92 -0.41 -5.39
CA LEU A 109 4.74 0.76 -5.74
C LEU A 109 5.49 0.49 -7.05
N GLU A 110 6.04 -0.71 -7.18
CA GLU A 110 6.71 -1.19 -8.38
C GLU A 110 6.44 -2.68 -8.53
N ARG A 111 5.90 -3.09 -9.67
CA ARG A 111 5.54 -4.50 -9.91
C ARG A 111 6.73 -5.38 -10.24
N LYS A 112 7.70 -4.81 -10.94
CA LYS A 112 8.91 -5.54 -11.31
C LYS A 112 10.06 -4.90 -10.59
N SER A 113 10.77 -5.69 -9.82
CA SER A 113 11.93 -5.22 -9.09
C SER A 113 13.07 -4.94 -10.06
N SER A 114 13.10 -3.74 -10.61
CA SER A 114 14.26 -3.21 -11.33
C SER A 114 15.12 -2.35 -10.40
N ILE A 115 14.72 -2.23 -9.15
CA ILE A 115 15.35 -1.37 -8.16
C ILE A 115 16.10 -2.25 -7.17
N ASN A 116 17.39 -2.00 -7.01
CA ASN A 116 18.20 -2.63 -5.97
C ASN A 116 17.83 -2.02 -4.62
N GLY A 117 17.18 -2.80 -3.77
CA GLY A 117 16.78 -2.35 -2.46
C GLY A 117 15.90 -3.35 -1.76
N ASN A 118 15.48 -2.99 -0.57
CA ASN A 118 14.57 -3.80 0.22
C ASN A 118 13.17 -3.21 0.18
N ARG A 119 12.20 -4.09 -0.01
CA ARG A 119 10.81 -3.72 0.03
C ARG A 119 10.23 -4.07 1.40
N GLY A 120 9.65 -3.08 2.06
CA GLY A 120 8.92 -3.27 3.31
C GLY A 120 7.45 -2.94 3.09
N GLY A 121 6.61 -3.98 2.89
CA GLY A 121 5.20 -3.77 2.59
C GLY A 121 5.00 -3.02 1.28
N ASP A 122 4.55 -1.77 1.36
CA ASP A 122 4.31 -0.90 0.21
C ASP A 122 5.42 0.12 -0.03
N GLN A 123 6.55 -0.02 0.69
CA GLN A 123 7.68 0.92 0.60
C GLN A 123 8.91 0.22 0.03
N TRP A 124 9.76 1.02 -0.60
CA TRP A 124 11.07 0.58 -1.06
C TRP A 124 12.15 1.40 -0.40
N THR A 125 13.21 0.74 0.04
CA THR A 125 14.41 1.38 0.53
C THR A 125 15.54 1.13 -0.46
N ILE A 126 16.11 2.19 -0.98
CA ILE A 126 17.21 2.12 -1.95
C ILE A 126 18.47 2.62 -1.26
N TYR A 127 19.56 1.86 -1.39
CA TYR A 127 20.85 2.22 -0.83
C TYR A 127 21.74 2.82 -1.93
N LEU A 128 22.20 4.04 -1.67
CA LEU A 128 23.11 4.74 -2.57
C LEU A 128 24.49 4.82 -1.94
N THR A 129 25.50 4.48 -2.69
CA THR A 129 26.89 4.52 -2.24
C THR A 129 27.72 5.43 -3.13
#